data_73b7b762c21758e9684b10a3f31d0696
#
_entry.id   73b7b762c21758e9684b10a3f31d0696
#
_cell.length_a   1.000
_cell.length_b   1.000
_cell.length_c   1.000
_cell.angle_alpha   90.00
_cell.angle_beta   90.00
_cell.angle_gamma   90.00
#
_symmetry.space_group_name_H-M   'P 1'
#
loop_
_entity.id
_entity.type
_entity.pdbx_description
1 polymer ?
#
loop_
_entity_poly.entity_id
_entity_poly.type
_entity_poly.pdbx_seq_one_letter_code
_entity_poly.pdbx_strand_id
1 'polypeptide(L)'
;FRSLIPVLAIAFALIPFAYLTKAIAIYETQVRQELETALSIITTSYIRSDNLVSAVQENLSYLKPPIKGIFEEFIAEATIISPDIRGAIHNLKDKVKNSIYEEWCDTLIACQNDRTLKDTLMPVVSKLTDVRLVNNSLKTMLAETRREYWMMVLMVVGNIPLLYCLNRDWYDALMNTVFGKIVLAISGVVIIITAIRMNKITKPIEYKR
;
A
#
# COMPACT_ATOMS: atom_id res chain seq x y z
N PHE A 1 -32.05 16.81 18.44
CA PHE A 1 -30.93 16.16 19.16
C PHE A 1 -31.02 14.63 19.17
N ARG A 2 -32.21 14.04 19.25
CA ARG A 2 -32.41 12.58 19.35
C ARG A 2 -32.12 11.80 18.04
N SER A 3 -32.21 12.44 16.89
CA SER A 3 -31.92 11.83 15.57
C SER A 3 -30.45 11.90 15.16
N LEU A 4 -29.61 12.70 15.84
CA LEU A 4 -28.18 12.80 15.60
C LEU A 4 -27.37 11.66 16.27
N ILE A 5 -27.90 11.05 17.32
CA ILE A 5 -27.24 10.01 18.10
C ILE A 5 -26.94 8.76 17.24
N PRO A 6 -27.88 8.20 16.44
CA PRO A 6 -27.59 7.03 15.62
C PRO A 6 -26.58 7.32 14.51
N VAL A 7 -26.56 8.52 13.94
CA VAL A 7 -25.60 8.92 12.90
C VAL A 7 -24.19 9.04 13.48
N LEU A 8 -24.05 9.62 14.67
CA LEU A 8 -22.78 9.70 15.39
C LEU A 8 -22.29 8.31 15.82
N ALA A 9 -23.17 7.43 16.25
CA ALA A 9 -22.81 6.05 16.64
C ALA A 9 -22.29 5.25 15.44
N ILE A 10 -22.88 5.37 14.27
CA ILE A 10 -22.42 4.73 13.03
C ILE A 10 -21.07 5.31 12.58
N ALA A 11 -20.90 6.64 12.65
CA ALA A 11 -19.63 7.29 12.35
C ALA A 11 -18.51 6.82 13.29
N PHE A 12 -18.78 6.69 14.59
CA PHE A 12 -17.83 6.21 15.58
C PHE A 12 -17.47 4.73 15.39
N ALA A 13 -18.43 3.89 14.96
CA ALA A 13 -18.17 2.47 14.66
C ALA A 13 -17.31 2.26 13.41
N LEU A 14 -17.28 3.20 12.47
CA LEU A 14 -16.46 3.12 11.26
C LEU A 14 -15.00 3.55 11.46
N ILE A 15 -14.69 4.31 12.52
CA ILE A 15 -13.34 4.80 12.82
C ILE A 15 -12.33 3.66 13.02
N PRO A 16 -12.57 2.64 13.88
CA PRO A 16 -11.62 1.56 14.09
C PRO A 16 -11.38 0.72 12.84
N PHE A 17 -12.40 0.53 12.00
CA PHE A 17 -12.28 -0.19 10.74
C PHE A 17 -11.39 0.58 9.73
N ALA A 18 -11.55 1.91 9.64
CA ALA A 18 -10.70 2.76 8.81
C ALA A 18 -9.25 2.82 9.31
N TYR A 19 -9.04 2.71 10.62
CA TYR A 19 -7.70 2.67 11.23
C TYR A 19 -6.96 1.37 10.91
N LEU A 20 -7.65 0.22 11.03
CA LEU A 20 -7.09 -1.10 10.71
C LEU A 20 -6.67 -1.20 9.23
N THR A 21 -7.50 -0.73 8.30
CA THR A 21 -7.16 -0.75 6.86
C THR A 21 -5.96 0.14 6.54
N LYS A 22 -5.80 1.29 7.22
CA LYS A 22 -4.62 2.14 7.07
C LYS A 22 -3.35 1.50 7.64
N ALA A 23 -3.43 0.85 8.79
CA ALA A 23 -2.28 0.18 9.42
C ALA A 23 -1.74 -0.95 8.52
N ILE A 24 -2.62 -1.76 7.94
CA ILE A 24 -2.25 -2.83 7.00
C ILE A 24 -1.58 -2.23 5.75
N ALA A 25 -2.14 -1.18 5.16
CA ALA A 25 -1.58 -0.55 3.96
C ALA A 25 -0.19 0.09 4.20
N ILE A 26 0.04 0.64 5.40
CA ILE A 26 1.35 1.17 5.79
C ILE A 26 2.36 0.03 5.92
N TYR A 27 1.98 -1.07 6.58
CA TYR A 27 2.83 -2.24 6.75
C TYR A 27 3.23 -2.86 5.39
N GLU A 28 2.27 -3.08 4.49
CA GLU A 28 2.54 -3.58 3.14
C GLU A 28 3.48 -2.66 2.34
N THR A 29 3.32 -1.35 2.49
CA THR A 29 4.21 -0.38 1.82
C THR A 29 5.63 -0.46 2.37
N GLN A 30 5.81 -0.61 3.68
CA GLN A 30 7.12 -0.79 4.32
C GLN A 30 7.77 -2.09 3.88
N VAL A 31 7.02 -3.20 3.88
CA VAL A 31 7.53 -4.50 3.41
C VAL A 31 8.04 -4.41 1.97
N ARG A 32 7.29 -3.75 1.08
CA ARG A 32 7.72 -3.59 -0.33
C ARG A 32 8.98 -2.73 -0.47
N GLN A 33 9.11 -1.66 0.31
CA GLN A 33 10.31 -0.81 0.28
C GLN A 33 11.55 -1.52 0.80
N GLU A 34 11.42 -2.23 1.91
CA GLU A 34 12.53 -3.01 2.48
C GLU A 34 12.90 -4.20 1.58
N LEU A 35 11.92 -4.82 0.92
CA LEU A 35 12.16 -5.87 -0.07
C LEU A 35 12.97 -5.34 -1.25
N GLU A 36 12.58 -4.20 -1.84
CA GLU A 36 13.31 -3.57 -2.95
C GLU A 36 14.78 -3.30 -2.56
N THR A 37 14.97 -2.72 -1.37
CA THR A 37 16.31 -2.42 -0.86
C THR A 37 17.11 -3.71 -0.66
N ALA A 38 16.51 -4.72 -0.03
CA ALA A 38 17.15 -6.01 0.21
C ALA A 38 17.59 -6.69 -1.10
N LEU A 39 16.66 -6.79 -2.08
CA LEU A 39 16.97 -7.43 -3.35
C LEU A 39 18.05 -6.67 -4.12
N SER A 40 18.05 -5.34 -4.09
CA SER A 40 19.05 -4.51 -4.76
C SER A 40 20.44 -4.71 -4.20
N ILE A 41 20.61 -4.65 -2.87
CA ILE A 41 21.94 -4.80 -2.25
C ILE A 41 22.46 -6.24 -2.33
N ILE A 42 21.58 -7.24 -2.12
CA ILE A 42 21.95 -8.66 -2.22
C ILE A 42 22.34 -9.01 -3.66
N THR A 43 21.55 -8.57 -4.66
CA THR A 43 21.85 -8.82 -6.07
C THR A 43 23.18 -8.20 -6.47
N THR A 44 23.42 -6.94 -6.08
CA THR A 44 24.69 -6.26 -6.36
C THR A 44 25.89 -6.99 -5.74
N SER A 45 25.73 -7.44 -4.48
CA SER A 45 26.79 -8.21 -3.81
C SER A 45 26.97 -9.59 -4.42
N TYR A 46 25.89 -10.27 -4.83
CA TYR A 46 25.94 -11.57 -5.49
C TYR A 46 26.61 -11.52 -6.86
N ILE A 47 26.31 -10.51 -7.67
CA ILE A 47 26.97 -10.32 -8.98
C ILE A 47 28.50 -10.18 -8.79
N ARG A 48 28.92 -9.49 -7.73
CA ARG A 48 30.32 -9.25 -7.42
C ARG A 48 31.04 -10.48 -6.84
N SER A 49 30.40 -11.18 -5.89
CA SER A 49 31.03 -12.25 -5.09
C SER A 49 30.86 -13.64 -5.67
N ASP A 50 29.96 -13.84 -6.61
CA ASP A 50 29.58 -15.16 -7.15
C ASP A 50 28.99 -16.14 -6.11
N ASN A 51 28.79 -15.70 -4.88
CA ASN A 51 28.30 -16.53 -3.78
C ASN A 51 27.08 -15.86 -3.13
N LEU A 52 25.92 -16.51 -3.30
CA LEU A 52 24.66 -15.98 -2.79
C LEU A 52 24.63 -15.92 -1.26
N VAL A 53 25.12 -16.98 -0.58
CA VAL A 53 25.12 -17.05 0.88
C VAL A 53 25.99 -15.94 1.47
N SER A 54 27.20 -15.74 0.93
CA SER A 54 28.10 -14.65 1.33
C SER A 54 27.47 -13.30 1.06
N ALA A 55 26.83 -13.11 -0.10
CA ALA A 55 26.18 -11.86 -0.46
C ALA A 55 25.05 -11.50 0.50
N VAL A 56 24.24 -12.48 0.93
CA VAL A 56 23.20 -12.27 1.92
C VAL A 56 23.80 -11.97 3.29
N GLN A 57 24.80 -12.75 3.73
CA GLN A 57 25.42 -12.63 5.04
C GLN A 57 26.10 -11.28 5.25
N GLU A 58 26.84 -10.78 4.27
CA GLU A 58 27.49 -9.47 4.30
C GLU A 58 26.47 -8.31 4.44
N ASN A 59 25.30 -8.47 3.84
CA ASN A 59 24.29 -7.41 3.80
C ASN A 59 23.19 -7.53 4.87
N LEU A 60 23.21 -8.60 5.66
CA LEU A 60 22.15 -8.88 6.65
C LEU A 60 21.98 -7.76 7.69
N SER A 61 23.07 -7.05 8.05
CA SER A 61 23.04 -5.92 8.99
C SER A 61 22.31 -4.70 8.45
N TYR A 62 22.20 -4.56 7.13
CA TYR A 62 21.50 -3.45 6.46
C TYR A 62 20.01 -3.74 6.25
N LEU A 63 19.59 -4.99 6.41
CA LEU A 63 18.19 -5.37 6.26
C LEU A 63 17.39 -5.04 7.50
N LYS A 64 16.13 -4.64 7.30
CA LYS A 64 15.18 -4.36 8.37
C LYS A 64 14.07 -5.40 8.47
N PRO A 65 13.46 -5.56 9.67
CA PRO A 65 12.28 -6.41 9.80
C PRO A 65 11.13 -5.92 8.89
N PRO A 66 10.32 -6.82 8.32
CA PRO A 66 10.33 -8.27 8.49
C PRO A 66 11.29 -9.00 7.53
N ILE A 67 11.83 -8.31 6.52
CA ILE A 67 12.65 -8.91 5.46
C ILE A 67 13.94 -9.52 6.01
N LYS A 68 14.53 -8.88 7.02
CA LYS A 68 15.74 -9.39 7.69
C LYS A 68 15.56 -10.83 8.19
N GLY A 69 14.45 -11.12 8.89
CA GLY A 69 14.20 -12.45 9.44
C GLY A 69 14.07 -13.53 8.36
N ILE A 70 13.51 -13.17 7.20
CA ILE A 70 13.38 -14.09 6.06
C ILE A 70 14.76 -14.50 5.52
N PHE A 71 15.68 -13.54 5.40
CA PHE A 71 17.04 -13.83 4.94
C PHE A 71 17.94 -14.47 6.01
N GLU A 72 17.70 -14.22 7.30
CA GLU A 72 18.33 -14.96 8.41
C GLU A 72 17.97 -16.43 8.36
N GLU A 73 16.70 -16.75 8.15
CA GLU A 73 16.24 -18.14 7.99
C GLU A 73 16.86 -18.81 6.75
N PHE A 74 16.95 -18.10 5.63
CA PHE A 74 17.64 -18.59 4.43
C PHE A 74 19.10 -18.94 4.70
N ILE A 75 19.86 -18.07 5.39
CA ILE A 75 21.26 -18.36 5.74
C ILE A 75 21.34 -19.59 6.64
N ALA A 76 20.49 -19.69 7.65
CA ALA A 76 20.47 -20.84 8.56
C ALA A 76 20.19 -22.14 7.78
N GLU A 77 19.24 -22.12 6.86
CA GLU A 77 18.92 -23.28 6.03
C GLU A 77 20.07 -23.65 5.09
N ALA A 78 20.64 -22.69 4.36
CA ALA A 78 21.70 -22.92 3.38
C ALA A 78 23.05 -23.30 4.00
N THR A 79 23.30 -22.97 5.29
CA THR A 79 24.59 -23.25 5.95
C THR A 79 24.55 -24.40 6.93
N ILE A 80 23.43 -24.58 7.66
CA ILE A 80 23.36 -25.52 8.79
C ILE A 80 22.53 -26.75 8.45
N ILE A 81 21.39 -26.57 7.76
CA ILE A 81 20.39 -27.64 7.62
C ILE A 81 20.68 -28.49 6.38
N SER A 82 20.92 -27.85 5.24
CA SER A 82 21.18 -28.54 3.99
C SER A 82 22.07 -27.67 3.08
N PRO A 83 23.15 -28.24 2.51
CA PRO A 83 23.97 -27.53 1.53
C PRO A 83 23.28 -27.34 0.18
N ASP A 84 21.99 -27.71 0.06
CA ASP A 84 21.19 -27.51 -1.14
C ASP A 84 20.67 -26.06 -1.22
N ILE A 85 21.45 -25.20 -1.87
CA ILE A 85 21.10 -23.80 -2.10
C ILE A 85 19.79 -23.66 -2.90
N ARG A 86 19.48 -24.60 -3.80
CA ARG A 86 18.25 -24.53 -4.61
C ARG A 86 17.01 -24.77 -3.75
N GLY A 87 17.06 -25.76 -2.86
CA GLY A 87 15.99 -26.01 -1.91
C GLY A 87 15.76 -24.81 -1.00
N ALA A 88 16.84 -24.21 -0.48
CA ALA A 88 16.76 -23.01 0.35
C ALA A 88 16.15 -21.81 -0.39
N ILE A 89 16.48 -21.60 -1.68
CA ILE A 89 15.87 -20.54 -2.50
C ILE A 89 14.38 -20.85 -2.76
N HIS A 90 14.02 -22.12 -2.95
CA HIS A 90 12.62 -22.50 -3.13
C HIS A 90 11.79 -22.20 -1.90
N ASN A 91 12.29 -22.52 -0.70
CA ASN A 91 11.64 -22.17 0.56
C ASN A 91 11.58 -20.66 0.78
N LEU A 92 12.64 -19.94 0.37
CA LEU A 92 12.68 -18.48 0.41
C LEU A 92 11.58 -17.85 -0.45
N LYS A 93 11.30 -18.41 -1.63
CA LYS A 93 10.28 -17.94 -2.58
C LYS A 93 8.89 -17.89 -1.96
N ASP A 94 8.53 -18.86 -1.12
CA ASP A 94 7.18 -18.97 -0.52
C ASP A 94 6.96 -17.98 0.64
N LYS A 95 8.02 -17.31 1.13
CA LYS A 95 7.93 -16.39 2.28
C LYS A 95 7.27 -15.05 1.95
N VAL A 96 7.34 -14.60 0.70
CA VAL A 96 6.81 -13.30 0.29
C VAL A 96 5.92 -13.45 -0.95
N LYS A 97 4.65 -13.08 -0.82
CA LYS A 97 3.68 -13.07 -1.93
C LYS A 97 3.89 -11.84 -2.82
N ASN A 98 4.88 -11.88 -3.68
CA ASN A 98 5.17 -10.82 -4.64
C ASN A 98 5.73 -11.43 -5.93
N SER A 99 5.08 -11.17 -7.07
CA SER A 99 5.42 -11.77 -8.35
C SER A 99 6.85 -11.45 -8.84
N ILE A 100 7.36 -10.24 -8.54
CA ILE A 100 8.72 -9.84 -8.92
C ILE A 100 9.74 -10.54 -8.01
N TYR A 101 9.40 -10.72 -6.74
CA TYR A 101 10.22 -11.49 -5.82
C TYR A 101 10.29 -12.97 -6.22
N GLU A 102 9.16 -13.55 -6.63
CA GLU A 102 9.10 -14.92 -7.16
C GLU A 102 9.96 -15.05 -8.42
N GLU A 103 9.87 -14.09 -9.36
CA GLU A 103 10.70 -14.03 -10.56
C GLU A 103 12.20 -13.92 -10.22
N TRP A 104 12.54 -13.12 -9.21
CA TRP A 104 13.91 -13.00 -8.72
C TRP A 104 14.44 -14.31 -8.14
N CYS A 105 13.67 -15.02 -7.33
CA CYS A 105 14.03 -16.33 -6.81
C CYS A 105 14.21 -17.37 -7.94
N ASP A 106 13.30 -17.38 -8.92
CA ASP A 106 13.41 -18.28 -10.08
C ASP A 106 14.66 -17.97 -10.91
N THR A 107 14.98 -16.70 -11.08
CA THR A 107 16.22 -16.27 -11.76
C THR A 107 17.47 -16.69 -10.97
N LEU A 108 17.45 -16.60 -9.64
CA LEU A 108 18.54 -17.10 -8.80
C LEU A 108 18.74 -18.60 -8.94
N ILE A 109 17.66 -19.38 -9.00
CA ILE A 109 17.74 -20.84 -9.25
C ILE A 109 18.35 -21.12 -10.63
N ALA A 110 17.93 -20.36 -11.65
CA ALA A 110 18.51 -20.46 -12.99
C ALA A 110 20.03 -20.11 -13.00
N CYS A 111 20.44 -19.09 -12.25
CA CYS A 111 21.84 -18.70 -12.08
C CYS A 111 22.71 -19.79 -11.41
N GLN A 112 22.11 -20.69 -10.62
CA GLN A 112 22.85 -21.84 -10.08
C GLN A 112 23.22 -22.87 -11.17
N ASN A 113 22.48 -22.90 -12.28
CA ASN A 113 22.77 -23.76 -13.43
C ASN A 113 23.66 -23.07 -14.45
N ASP A 114 23.38 -21.80 -14.72
CA ASP A 114 24.10 -20.99 -15.71
C ASP A 114 24.45 -19.62 -15.13
N ARG A 115 25.69 -19.41 -14.81
CA ARG A 115 26.23 -18.18 -14.22
C ARG A 115 26.12 -16.96 -15.14
N THR A 116 25.96 -17.16 -16.45
CA THR A 116 25.81 -16.06 -17.42
C THR A 116 24.48 -15.29 -17.22
N LEU A 117 23.49 -15.92 -16.56
CA LEU A 117 22.18 -15.32 -16.29
C LEU A 117 22.20 -14.30 -15.16
N LYS A 118 23.32 -14.08 -14.46
CA LYS A 118 23.38 -13.10 -13.35
C LYS A 118 23.05 -11.69 -13.79
N ASP A 119 23.41 -11.30 -15.01
CA ASP A 119 23.11 -9.97 -15.52
C ASP A 119 21.60 -9.73 -15.69
N THR A 120 20.80 -10.78 -15.72
CA THR A 120 19.34 -10.69 -15.79
C THR A 120 18.68 -10.36 -14.44
N LEU A 121 19.40 -10.52 -13.32
CA LEU A 121 18.88 -10.23 -11.99
C LEU A 121 18.61 -8.73 -11.76
N MET A 122 19.52 -7.85 -12.22
CA MET A 122 19.33 -6.40 -12.07
C MET A 122 18.09 -5.87 -12.78
N PRO A 123 17.80 -6.25 -14.04
CA PRO A 123 16.54 -5.93 -14.69
C PRO A 123 15.30 -6.40 -13.92
N VAL A 124 15.34 -7.56 -13.25
CA VAL A 124 14.22 -8.03 -12.42
C VAL A 124 14.05 -7.15 -11.19
N VAL A 125 15.13 -6.78 -10.51
CA VAL A 125 15.08 -5.88 -9.34
C VAL A 125 14.60 -4.49 -9.74
N SER A 126 15.01 -3.96 -10.90
CA SER A 126 14.58 -2.63 -11.37
C SER A 126 13.08 -2.54 -11.59
N LYS A 127 12.38 -3.65 -11.90
CA LYS A 127 10.90 -3.67 -11.96
C LYS A 127 10.25 -3.25 -10.65
N LEU A 128 10.85 -3.56 -9.49
CA LEU A 128 10.34 -3.10 -8.19
C LEU A 128 10.42 -1.58 -8.06
N THR A 129 11.52 -1.00 -8.50
CA THR A 129 11.71 0.46 -8.52
C THR A 129 10.72 1.13 -9.46
N ASP A 130 10.51 0.58 -10.66
CA ASP A 130 9.57 1.12 -11.64
C ASP A 130 8.14 1.09 -11.11
N VAL A 131 7.71 -0.04 -10.53
CA VAL A 131 6.39 -0.17 -9.88
C VAL A 131 6.23 0.85 -8.74
N ARG A 132 7.29 1.08 -7.96
CA ARG A 132 7.28 2.09 -6.89
C ARG A 132 7.15 3.51 -7.44
N LEU A 133 7.89 3.85 -8.48
CA LEU A 133 7.84 5.18 -9.12
C LEU A 133 6.44 5.45 -9.68
N VAL A 134 5.87 4.49 -10.41
CA VAL A 134 4.51 4.60 -10.95
C VAL A 134 3.49 4.76 -9.82
N ASN A 135 3.57 3.94 -8.77
CA ASN A 135 2.66 4.04 -7.63
C ASN A 135 2.79 5.37 -6.89
N ASN A 136 4.00 5.92 -6.75
CA ASN A 136 4.21 7.22 -6.11
C ASN A 136 3.63 8.36 -6.96
N SER A 137 3.83 8.33 -8.28
CA SER A 137 3.25 9.29 -9.20
C SER A 137 1.73 9.26 -9.17
N LEU A 138 1.13 8.07 -9.18
CA LEU A 138 -0.31 7.89 -9.04
C LEU A 138 -0.83 8.39 -7.68
N LYS A 139 -0.13 8.10 -6.58
CA LYS A 139 -0.49 8.61 -5.24
C LYS A 139 -0.50 10.13 -5.21
N THR A 140 0.48 10.79 -5.83
CA THR A 140 0.56 12.25 -5.85
C THR A 140 -0.60 12.85 -6.65
N MET A 141 -0.88 12.34 -7.85
CA MET A 141 -2.01 12.80 -8.68
C MET A 141 -3.35 12.59 -7.98
N LEU A 142 -3.55 11.42 -7.36
CA LEU A 142 -4.78 11.09 -6.63
C LEU A 142 -4.92 11.88 -5.32
N ALA A 143 -3.81 12.27 -4.67
CA ALA A 143 -3.85 13.07 -3.45
C ALA A 143 -4.38 14.49 -3.73
N GLU A 144 -4.04 15.08 -4.86
CA GLU A 144 -4.54 16.39 -5.29
C GLU A 144 -6.06 16.34 -5.51
N THR A 145 -6.53 15.41 -6.34
CA THR A 145 -7.97 15.20 -6.58
C THR A 145 -8.74 14.91 -5.29
N ARG A 146 -8.14 14.16 -4.36
CA ARG A 146 -8.74 13.89 -3.05
C ARG A 146 -8.85 15.14 -2.19
N ARG A 147 -7.85 16.03 -2.23
CA ARG A 147 -7.89 17.30 -1.50
C ARG A 147 -8.97 18.22 -2.06
N GLU A 148 -9.10 18.31 -3.38
CA GLU A 148 -10.15 19.06 -4.05
C GLU A 148 -11.55 18.56 -3.68
N TYR A 149 -11.76 17.25 -3.71
CA TYR A 149 -13.02 16.64 -3.29
C TYR A 149 -13.39 17.03 -1.86
N TRP A 150 -12.46 16.91 -0.90
CA TRP A 150 -12.74 17.27 0.49
C TRP A 150 -12.97 18.77 0.68
N MET A 151 -12.31 19.63 -0.12
CA MET A 151 -12.62 21.06 -0.12
C MET A 151 -14.02 21.35 -0.64
N MET A 152 -14.46 20.67 -1.71
CA MET A 152 -15.85 20.80 -2.19
C MET A 152 -16.87 20.34 -1.15
N VAL A 153 -16.63 19.20 -0.50
CA VAL A 153 -17.51 18.71 0.59
C VAL A 153 -17.57 19.73 1.74
N LEU A 154 -16.41 20.27 2.13
CA LEU A 154 -16.34 21.29 3.18
C LEU A 154 -17.14 22.56 2.81
N MET A 155 -17.06 23.00 1.55
CA MET A 155 -17.85 24.15 1.06
C MET A 155 -19.35 23.86 1.10
N VAL A 156 -19.79 22.66 0.66
CA VAL A 156 -21.22 22.29 0.68
C VAL A 156 -21.75 22.24 2.11
N VAL A 157 -21.01 21.57 3.01
CA VAL A 157 -21.41 21.46 4.43
C VAL A 157 -21.30 22.79 5.14
N GLY A 158 -20.26 23.58 4.84
CA GLY A 158 -20.02 24.90 5.41
C GLY A 158 -21.03 25.96 4.96
N ASN A 159 -21.72 25.74 3.84
CA ASN A 159 -22.78 26.62 3.39
C ASN A 159 -24.00 26.62 4.36
N ILE A 160 -24.24 25.51 5.06
CA ILE A 160 -25.36 25.43 6.01
C ILE A 160 -25.21 26.43 7.17
N PRO A 161 -24.11 26.49 7.93
CA PRO A 161 -23.92 27.49 8.97
C PRO A 161 -23.79 28.90 8.40
N LEU A 162 -23.30 29.07 7.18
CA LEU A 162 -23.22 30.35 6.50
C LEU A 162 -24.64 30.93 6.25
N LEU A 163 -25.55 30.09 5.77
CA LEU A 163 -26.95 30.48 5.58
C LEU A 163 -27.61 30.93 6.91
N TYR A 164 -27.29 30.26 8.02
CA TYR A 164 -27.78 30.65 9.33
C TYR A 164 -27.34 32.08 9.73
N CYS A 165 -26.11 32.46 9.39
CA CYS A 165 -25.53 33.77 9.68
C CYS A 165 -26.05 34.89 8.74
N LEU A 166 -26.23 34.58 7.44
CA LEU A 166 -26.57 35.56 6.42
C LEU A 166 -28.11 35.79 6.32
N ASN A 167 -28.87 34.69 6.33
CA ASN A 167 -30.33 34.78 6.13
C ASN A 167 -31.04 33.61 6.84
N ARG A 168 -31.66 33.95 7.95
CA ARG A 168 -32.32 32.98 8.83
C ARG A 168 -33.55 32.34 8.19
N ASP A 169 -34.26 33.08 7.33
CA ASP A 169 -35.46 32.56 6.64
C ASP A 169 -35.09 31.47 5.63
N TRP A 170 -33.98 31.63 4.95
CA TRP A 170 -33.46 30.59 4.02
C TRP A 170 -32.96 29.35 4.74
N TYR A 171 -32.34 29.55 5.91
CA TYR A 171 -31.94 28.43 6.76
C TYR A 171 -33.13 27.64 7.26
N ASP A 172 -34.17 28.35 7.71
CA ASP A 172 -35.43 27.75 8.20
C ASP A 172 -36.19 27.06 7.05
N ALA A 173 -36.19 27.63 5.86
CA ALA A 173 -36.73 26.97 4.67
C ALA A 173 -35.98 25.67 4.33
N LEU A 174 -34.64 25.65 4.45
CA LEU A 174 -33.84 24.47 4.16
C LEU A 174 -34.02 23.38 5.25
N MET A 175 -34.04 23.75 6.53
CA MET A 175 -34.05 22.80 7.64
C MET A 175 -35.44 22.35 8.07
N ASN A 176 -36.48 23.20 7.94
CA ASN A 176 -37.79 22.95 8.48
C ASN A 176 -38.84 22.56 7.44
N THR A 177 -38.61 22.86 6.15
CA THR A 177 -39.54 22.43 5.10
C THR A 177 -39.26 20.99 4.63
N VAL A 178 -40.29 20.32 4.13
CA VAL A 178 -40.19 18.96 3.60
C VAL A 178 -39.27 18.93 2.36
N PHE A 179 -39.35 19.94 1.50
CA PHE A 179 -38.49 20.08 0.33
C PHE A 179 -36.99 20.23 0.71
N GLY A 180 -36.68 21.08 1.67
CA GLY A 180 -35.33 21.29 2.15
C GLY A 180 -34.71 20.03 2.74
N LYS A 181 -35.46 19.26 3.52
CA LYS A 181 -35.03 17.97 4.07
C LYS A 181 -34.73 16.92 2.98
N ILE A 182 -35.54 16.87 1.92
CA ILE A 182 -35.31 15.97 0.78
C ILE A 182 -34.03 16.35 0.06
N VAL A 183 -33.81 17.62 -0.21
CA VAL A 183 -32.56 18.10 -0.87
C VAL A 183 -31.31 17.79 -0.04
N LEU A 184 -31.37 18.02 1.28
CA LEU A 184 -30.28 17.67 2.19
C LEU A 184 -30.01 16.16 2.24
N ALA A 185 -31.06 15.34 2.23
CA ALA A 185 -30.91 13.88 2.22
C ALA A 185 -30.27 13.39 0.92
N ILE A 186 -30.69 13.91 -0.22
CA ILE A 186 -30.11 13.56 -1.53
C ILE A 186 -28.64 13.98 -1.59
N SER A 187 -28.30 15.21 -1.19
CA SER A 187 -26.90 15.68 -1.19
C SER A 187 -26.03 14.86 -0.25
N GLY A 188 -26.53 14.48 0.92
CA GLY A 188 -25.84 13.58 1.85
C GLY A 188 -25.54 12.20 1.25
N VAL A 189 -26.54 11.60 0.59
CA VAL A 189 -26.38 10.30 -0.10
C VAL A 189 -25.36 10.40 -1.23
N VAL A 190 -25.39 11.46 -2.04
CA VAL A 190 -24.41 11.68 -3.11
C VAL A 190 -23.00 11.83 -2.55
N ILE A 191 -22.81 12.58 -1.47
CA ILE A 191 -21.50 12.72 -0.81
C ILE A 191 -20.99 11.37 -0.31
N ILE A 192 -21.83 10.55 0.31
CA ILE A 192 -21.45 9.22 0.80
C ILE A 192 -21.05 8.29 -0.36
N ILE A 193 -21.87 8.22 -1.41
CA ILE A 193 -21.58 7.38 -2.57
C ILE A 193 -20.25 7.79 -3.25
N THR A 194 -20.05 9.09 -3.45
CA THR A 194 -18.83 9.61 -4.06
C THR A 194 -17.62 9.39 -3.17
N ALA A 195 -17.74 9.52 -1.84
CA ALA A 195 -16.66 9.21 -0.89
C ALA A 195 -16.24 7.73 -0.93
N ILE A 196 -17.22 6.82 -1.02
CA ILE A 196 -16.95 5.37 -1.13
C ILE A 196 -16.24 5.07 -2.46
N ARG A 197 -16.71 5.64 -3.57
CA ARG A 197 -16.06 5.46 -4.89
C ARG A 197 -14.64 6.02 -4.90
N MET A 198 -14.43 7.20 -4.34
CA MET A 198 -13.13 7.82 -4.21
C MET A 198 -12.13 6.93 -3.46
N ASN A 199 -12.54 6.36 -2.32
CA ASN A 199 -11.72 5.43 -1.55
C ASN A 199 -11.40 4.13 -2.32
N LYS A 200 -12.28 3.68 -3.20
CA LYS A 200 -12.06 2.48 -4.01
C LYS A 200 -11.06 2.72 -5.15
N ILE A 201 -11.10 3.90 -5.78
CA ILE A 201 -10.21 4.29 -6.88
C ILE A 201 -8.79 4.61 -6.36
N THR A 202 -8.67 5.09 -5.13
CA THR A 202 -7.39 5.50 -4.52
C THR A 202 -6.58 4.31 -3.95
N LYS A 203 -7.06 3.07 -4.08
CA LYS A 203 -6.28 1.89 -3.67
C LYS A 203 -5.07 1.73 -4.61
N PRO A 204 -3.86 1.46 -4.07
CA PRO A 204 -2.69 1.19 -4.90
C PRO A 204 -2.97 0.00 -5.82
N ILE A 205 -2.55 0.12 -7.07
CA ILE A 205 -2.69 -0.96 -8.05
C ILE A 205 -1.73 -2.08 -7.61
N GLU A 206 -2.28 -3.19 -7.14
CA GLU A 206 -1.51 -4.43 -7.07
C GLU A 206 -1.32 -4.95 -8.49
N TYR A 207 -0.06 -5.13 -8.86
CA TYR A 207 0.28 -5.84 -10.09
C TYR A 207 -0.06 -7.33 -9.87
N LYS A 208 -1.33 -7.66 -10.11
CA LYS A 208 -1.83 -9.03 -10.11
C LYS A 208 -1.80 -9.48 -11.55
N ARG A 209 -0.83 -10.31 -11.89
CA ARG A 209 -0.89 -11.15 -13.07
C ARG A 209 -1.31 -12.53 -12.66
#